data_3aefdf2287a1e3f17278950e7571a2e5
#
_entry.id   3aefdf2287a1e3f17278950e7571a2e5
#
_cell.length_a   1.000
_cell.length_b   1.000
_cell.length_c   1.000
_cell.angle_alpha   90.00
_cell.angle_beta   90.00
_cell.angle_gamma   90.00
#
_symmetry.space_group_name_H-M   'P 1'
#
loop_
_entity.id
_entity.type
_entity.pdbx_description
1 polymer ?
#
loop_
_entity_poly.entity_id
_entity_poly.type
_entity_poly.pdbx_seq_one_letter_code
_entity_poly.pdbx_strand_id
1 'polypeptide(L)'
;MQAGNMSMKLNLDPTVRAMDEISITDLQGQKRVLICCSTWGDGEQPDNAEDLWEEASNSSIDSLDGLNFSVLALGDSSYDLFCESGKEWDKWLESKGAKRIHERVDCDVDYEEKAQAWSEAVLRKMSEVEDDLNVIETDNKPEIIIQEANLLPIKEKKSDKKGQWSAKNPYISKLTQNYILNGEGSGKETRHIVFDLGDSKLEYKAGDALGVIPICPPEIVDELLSICGFNGTEEVETNLGICSIKEALSSRYEIHRVSKKWINML
;
A
#
# COMPACT_ATOMS: atom_id res chain seq x y z
N MET A 1 -8.78 3.47 11.68
CA MET A 1 -9.98 3.77 12.49
C MET A 1 -11.04 2.66 12.46
N GLN A 2 -11.41 2.06 11.33
CA GLN A 2 -12.42 0.98 11.29
C GLN A 2 -11.99 -0.27 12.07
N ALA A 3 -10.77 -0.77 11.85
CA ALA A 3 -10.22 -1.92 12.58
C ALA A 3 -10.17 -1.70 14.10
N GLY A 4 -9.81 -0.49 14.56
CA GLY A 4 -9.81 -0.14 15.97
C GLY A 4 -11.19 -0.19 16.62
N ASN A 5 -12.23 0.24 15.91
CA ASN A 5 -13.61 0.17 16.42
C ASN A 5 -14.15 -1.28 16.45
N MET A 6 -13.66 -2.15 15.56
CA MET A 6 -14.02 -3.57 15.55
C MET A 6 -13.32 -4.36 16.65
N SER A 7 -12.05 -4.04 16.93
CA SER A 7 -11.27 -4.71 17.97
C SER A 7 -11.88 -4.51 19.38
N MET A 8 -12.39 -3.31 19.68
CA MET A 8 -13.08 -3.06 20.95
C MET A 8 -14.30 -3.96 21.17
N LYS A 9 -15.02 -4.34 20.11
CA LYS A 9 -16.14 -5.27 20.18
C LYS A 9 -15.73 -6.71 20.52
N LEU A 10 -14.45 -7.01 20.31
CA LEU A 10 -13.85 -8.32 20.57
C LEU A 10 -13.01 -8.33 21.85
N ASN A 11 -13.20 -7.35 22.75
CA ASN A 11 -12.43 -7.16 23.99
C ASN A 11 -10.91 -7.02 23.75
N LEU A 12 -10.53 -6.50 22.58
CA LEU A 12 -9.17 -6.13 22.28
C LEU A 12 -9.01 -4.62 22.51
N ASP A 13 -7.94 -4.23 23.19
CA ASP A 13 -7.57 -2.83 23.41
C ASP A 13 -6.45 -2.43 22.44
N PRO A 14 -6.77 -1.94 21.23
CA PRO A 14 -5.79 -1.68 20.21
C PRO A 14 -5.10 -0.34 20.42
N THR A 15 -3.79 -0.33 20.36
CA THR A 15 -2.99 0.88 20.18
C THR A 15 -2.65 1.02 18.69
N VAL A 16 -3.13 2.09 18.05
CA VAL A 16 -2.83 2.39 16.63
C VAL A 16 -1.75 3.45 16.59
N ARG A 17 -0.66 3.13 15.90
CA ARG A 17 0.50 4.02 15.71
C ARG A 17 0.89 4.10 14.25
N ALA A 18 1.42 5.23 13.83
CA ALA A 18 2.13 5.31 12.55
C ALA A 18 3.50 4.62 12.68
N MET A 19 4.06 4.17 11.58
CA MET A 19 5.29 3.38 11.62
C MET A 19 6.52 4.24 11.98
N ASP A 20 6.48 5.54 11.75
CA ASP A 20 7.47 6.52 12.18
C ASP A 20 7.36 6.94 13.66
N GLU A 21 6.33 6.47 14.37
CA GLU A 21 6.12 6.73 15.81
C GLU A 21 6.61 5.60 16.71
N ILE A 22 7.17 4.54 16.15
CA ILE A 22 7.61 3.34 16.86
C ILE A 22 9.05 2.98 16.45
N SER A 23 9.73 2.23 17.32
CA SER A 23 10.98 1.54 16.99
C SER A 23 10.76 0.03 16.89
N ILE A 24 11.70 -0.66 16.27
CA ILE A 24 11.59 -2.10 16.12
C ILE A 24 11.63 -2.84 17.45
N THR A 25 12.24 -2.23 18.47
CA THR A 25 12.28 -2.77 19.84
C THR A 25 10.91 -2.73 20.52
N ASP A 26 10.00 -1.86 20.08
CA ASP A 26 8.63 -1.80 20.61
C ASP A 26 7.81 -3.07 20.26
N LEU A 27 8.25 -3.84 19.26
CA LEU A 27 7.64 -5.12 18.92
C LEU A 27 8.00 -6.22 19.91
N GLN A 28 9.10 -6.07 20.65
CA GLN A 28 9.52 -7.05 21.65
C GLN A 28 8.55 -7.09 22.84
N GLY A 29 8.14 -8.29 23.21
CA GLY A 29 7.15 -8.49 24.28
C GLY A 29 5.71 -8.20 23.90
N GLN A 30 5.44 -7.75 22.67
CA GLN A 30 4.07 -7.67 22.16
C GLN A 30 3.56 -9.09 21.85
N LYS A 31 2.28 -9.32 22.14
CA LYS A 31 1.63 -10.59 21.80
C LYS A 31 0.90 -10.57 20.48
N ARG A 32 0.50 -9.37 20.04
CA ARG A 32 -0.33 -9.16 18.84
C ARG A 32 0.14 -7.92 18.09
N VAL A 33 0.45 -8.09 16.82
CA VAL A 33 0.79 -6.97 15.92
C VAL A 33 0.09 -7.15 14.58
N LEU A 34 -0.54 -6.09 14.10
CA LEU A 34 -1.08 -5.99 12.75
C LEU A 34 -0.33 -4.88 12.02
N ILE A 35 0.22 -5.21 10.87
CA ILE A 35 0.88 -4.23 10.00
C ILE A 35 -0.01 -3.94 8.80
N CYS A 36 -0.22 -2.65 8.52
CA CYS A 36 -0.82 -2.17 7.28
C CYS A 36 0.22 -1.28 6.60
N CYS A 37 0.76 -1.74 5.48
CA CYS A 37 1.84 -1.04 4.80
C CYS A 37 1.56 -0.91 3.31
N SER A 38 1.73 0.30 2.77
CA SER A 38 1.68 0.54 1.33
C SER A 38 3.07 0.33 0.72
N THR A 39 3.10 0.09 -0.59
CA THR A 39 4.33 0.02 -1.37
C THR A 39 4.46 1.29 -2.18
N TRP A 40 5.64 1.89 -2.16
CA TRP A 40 5.96 3.10 -2.88
C TRP A 40 6.94 2.81 -4.03
N GLY A 41 6.87 3.59 -5.11
CA GLY A 41 7.82 3.52 -6.22
C GLY A 41 8.07 2.09 -6.74
N ASP A 42 9.33 1.72 -6.84
CA ASP A 42 9.79 0.41 -7.29
C ASP A 42 9.87 -0.63 -6.15
N GLY A 43 8.84 -0.73 -5.34
CA GLY A 43 8.77 -1.72 -4.26
C GLY A 43 9.32 -1.22 -2.92
N GLU A 44 9.55 0.08 -2.79
CA GLU A 44 10.13 0.70 -1.60
C GLU A 44 9.12 0.84 -0.48
N GLN A 45 9.65 0.99 0.74
CA GLN A 45 8.83 1.33 1.90
C GLN A 45 8.27 2.76 1.73
N PRO A 46 7.06 3.05 2.22
CA PRO A 46 6.55 4.42 2.26
C PRO A 46 7.37 5.27 3.25
N ASP A 47 7.41 6.58 3.03
CA ASP A 47 8.23 7.52 3.79
C ASP A 47 8.13 7.33 5.32
N ASN A 48 6.92 7.05 5.83
CA ASN A 48 6.69 6.82 7.25
C ASN A 48 7.05 5.40 7.73
N ALA A 49 7.52 4.52 6.88
CA ALA A 49 7.96 3.18 7.24
C ALA A 49 9.44 2.94 6.93
N GLU A 50 10.08 3.85 6.19
CA GLU A 50 11.46 3.69 5.71
C GLU A 50 12.45 3.52 6.88
N ASP A 51 12.40 4.43 7.86
CA ASP A 51 13.30 4.39 9.02
C ASP A 51 13.10 3.13 9.87
N LEU A 52 11.85 2.74 10.11
CA LEU A 52 11.52 1.53 10.84
C LEU A 52 11.98 0.27 10.10
N TRP A 53 11.86 0.24 8.78
CA TRP A 53 12.35 -0.86 7.95
C TRP A 53 13.88 -0.93 7.92
N GLU A 54 14.55 0.20 7.86
CA GLU A 54 16.02 0.26 7.96
C GLU A 54 16.48 -0.27 9.33
N GLU A 55 15.81 0.13 10.41
CA GLU A 55 16.06 -0.41 11.75
C GLU A 55 15.80 -1.93 11.79
N ALA A 56 14.69 -2.42 11.23
CA ALA A 56 14.35 -3.84 11.18
C ALA A 56 15.41 -4.66 10.43
N SER A 57 15.80 -4.18 9.26
CA SER A 57 16.76 -4.86 8.37
C SER A 57 18.15 -4.96 8.99
N ASN A 58 18.55 -3.95 9.76
CA ASN A 58 19.84 -3.87 10.44
C ASN A 58 19.79 -4.37 11.89
N SER A 59 18.59 -4.77 12.39
CA SER A 59 18.40 -5.07 13.80
C SER A 59 19.09 -6.36 14.23
N SER A 60 19.67 -6.31 15.44
CA SER A 60 20.18 -7.46 16.18
C SER A 60 19.08 -8.16 17.03
N ILE A 61 17.79 -7.93 16.73
CA ILE A 61 16.72 -8.66 17.42
C ILE A 61 16.83 -10.14 17.07
N ASP A 62 17.07 -10.95 18.07
CA ASP A 62 17.31 -12.39 17.91
C ASP A 62 15.97 -13.13 17.68
N SER A 63 14.92 -12.76 18.42
CA SER A 63 13.63 -13.43 18.34
C SER A 63 12.45 -12.52 18.68
N LEU A 64 11.33 -12.78 18.00
CA LEU A 64 9.99 -12.29 18.31
C LEU A 64 9.05 -13.45 18.65
N ASP A 65 9.58 -14.48 19.30
CA ASP A 65 8.78 -15.63 19.75
C ASP A 65 7.63 -15.18 20.66
N GLY A 66 6.45 -15.75 20.45
CA GLY A 66 5.23 -15.37 21.17
C GLY A 66 4.45 -14.22 20.54
N LEU A 67 5.04 -13.50 19.58
CA LEU A 67 4.32 -12.48 18.79
C LEU A 67 3.44 -13.16 17.74
N ASN A 68 2.14 -12.81 17.73
CA ASN A 68 1.20 -13.21 16.70
C ASN A 68 0.97 -12.04 15.74
N PHE A 69 1.08 -12.28 14.44
CA PHE A 69 0.99 -11.21 13.46
C PHE A 69 0.16 -11.53 12.22
N SER A 70 -0.22 -10.51 11.52
CA SER A 70 -0.67 -10.55 10.12
C SER A 70 -0.38 -9.21 9.44
N VAL A 71 -0.26 -9.23 8.12
CA VAL A 71 0.06 -8.05 7.31
C VAL A 71 -1.04 -7.81 6.27
N LEU A 72 -1.48 -6.57 6.16
CA LEU A 72 -2.24 -6.05 5.03
C LEU A 72 -1.30 -5.23 4.17
N ALA A 73 -1.00 -5.73 3.00
CA ALA A 73 -0.13 -5.07 2.04
C ALA A 73 -0.98 -4.31 1.02
N LEU A 74 -0.67 -3.05 0.80
CA LEU A 74 -1.35 -2.20 -0.17
C LEU A 74 -0.39 -1.88 -1.31
N GLY A 75 -0.89 -1.91 -2.52
CA GLY A 75 -0.10 -1.61 -3.70
C GLY A 75 -0.97 -1.35 -4.92
N ASP A 76 -0.33 -1.27 -6.07
CA ASP A 76 -0.97 -1.18 -7.38
C ASP A 76 -0.37 -2.27 -8.27
N SER A 77 -1.22 -3.17 -8.77
CA SER A 77 -0.79 -4.31 -9.59
C SER A 77 -0.31 -3.91 -10.99
N SER A 78 -0.35 -2.62 -11.32
CA SER A 78 0.30 -2.09 -12.53
C SER A 78 1.83 -1.95 -12.39
N TYR A 79 2.37 -2.09 -11.17
CA TYR A 79 3.80 -2.07 -10.89
C TYR A 79 4.35 -3.47 -10.68
N ASP A 80 5.59 -3.71 -11.13
CA ASP A 80 6.23 -5.02 -11.08
C ASP A 80 6.41 -5.55 -9.65
N LEU A 81 6.72 -4.64 -8.71
CA LEU A 81 6.91 -4.95 -7.28
C LEU A 81 5.65 -4.69 -6.47
N PHE A 82 4.51 -5.18 -6.98
CA PHE A 82 3.21 -5.10 -6.33
C PHE A 82 3.26 -5.61 -4.88
N CYS A 83 2.87 -4.77 -3.91
CA CYS A 83 2.83 -5.07 -2.48
C CYS A 83 4.17 -5.52 -1.86
N GLU A 84 5.32 -5.16 -2.45
CA GLU A 84 6.63 -5.67 -2.02
C GLU A 84 6.95 -5.27 -0.57
N SER A 85 6.70 -4.04 -0.20
CA SER A 85 6.91 -3.55 1.17
C SER A 85 6.20 -4.44 2.22
N GLY A 86 4.93 -4.75 2.00
CA GLY A 86 4.20 -5.65 2.91
C GLY A 86 4.71 -7.09 2.88
N LYS A 87 5.21 -7.57 1.74
CA LYS A 87 5.84 -8.90 1.62
C LYS A 87 7.15 -8.96 2.39
N GLU A 88 7.92 -7.89 2.40
CA GLU A 88 9.16 -7.79 3.17
C GLU A 88 8.87 -7.83 4.67
N TRP A 89 7.90 -7.06 5.16
CA TRP A 89 7.47 -7.12 6.56
C TRP A 89 6.97 -8.49 6.98
N ASP A 90 6.16 -9.13 6.16
CA ASP A 90 5.62 -10.46 6.42
C ASP A 90 6.72 -11.52 6.57
N LYS A 91 7.69 -11.53 5.65
CA LYS A 91 8.85 -12.42 5.67
C LYS A 91 9.77 -12.12 6.86
N TRP A 92 10.01 -10.84 7.14
CA TRP A 92 10.89 -10.45 8.23
C TRP A 92 10.34 -10.91 9.59
N LEU A 93 9.07 -10.64 9.88
CA LEU A 93 8.43 -11.09 11.12
C LEU A 93 8.49 -12.62 11.28
N GLU A 94 8.18 -13.37 10.23
CA GLU A 94 8.29 -14.83 10.23
C GLU A 94 9.74 -15.29 10.48
N SER A 95 10.72 -14.64 9.85
CA SER A 95 12.14 -14.96 10.02
C SER A 95 12.64 -14.73 11.44
N LYS A 96 11.98 -13.85 12.20
CA LYS A 96 12.26 -13.57 13.62
C LYS A 96 11.47 -14.47 14.60
N GLY A 97 10.78 -15.48 14.10
CA GLY A 97 10.04 -16.45 14.94
C GLY A 97 8.63 -16.01 15.31
N ALA A 98 8.15 -14.87 14.83
CA ALA A 98 6.77 -14.48 15.05
C ALA A 98 5.79 -15.42 14.32
N LYS A 99 4.64 -15.66 14.91
CA LYS A 99 3.63 -16.58 14.38
C LYS A 99 2.62 -15.84 13.51
N ARG A 100 2.59 -16.16 12.21
CA ARG A 100 1.54 -15.67 11.31
C ARG A 100 0.22 -16.37 11.67
N ILE A 101 -0.75 -15.63 12.20
CA ILE A 101 -2.06 -16.17 12.56
C ILE A 101 -3.09 -16.07 11.44
N HIS A 102 -2.84 -15.19 10.50
CA HIS A 102 -3.64 -15.04 9.29
C HIS A 102 -2.70 -14.70 8.13
N GLU A 103 -2.96 -15.30 6.97
CA GLU A 103 -2.18 -15.05 5.77
C GLU A 103 -2.18 -13.56 5.42
N ARG A 104 -1.06 -13.08 4.88
CA ARG A 104 -0.98 -11.72 4.33
C ARG A 104 -2.02 -11.56 3.23
N VAL A 105 -2.62 -10.40 3.17
CA VAL A 105 -3.54 -10.03 2.10
C VAL A 105 -2.93 -8.90 1.27
N ASP A 106 -2.73 -9.17 -0.01
CA ASP A 106 -2.24 -8.20 -0.98
C ASP A 106 -3.43 -7.51 -1.65
N CYS A 107 -3.53 -6.21 -1.44
CA CYS A 107 -4.62 -5.36 -1.93
C CYS A 107 -4.14 -4.48 -3.08
N ASP A 108 -4.90 -4.47 -4.15
CA ASP A 108 -4.76 -3.55 -5.27
C ASP A 108 -5.46 -2.21 -4.95
N VAL A 109 -5.53 -1.31 -5.90
CA VAL A 109 -6.17 0.02 -5.76
C VAL A 109 -7.62 -0.04 -5.25
N ASP A 110 -8.34 -1.10 -5.52
CA ASP A 110 -9.69 -1.40 -5.00
C ASP A 110 -9.62 -2.26 -3.72
N TYR A 111 -8.98 -1.74 -2.69
CA TYR A 111 -8.61 -2.48 -1.49
C TYR A 111 -9.72 -2.65 -0.45
N GLU A 112 -10.79 -1.86 -0.50
CA GLU A 112 -11.74 -1.70 0.61
C GLU A 112 -12.37 -3.02 1.05
N GLU A 113 -12.88 -3.82 0.10
CA GLU A 113 -13.55 -5.10 0.43
C GLU A 113 -12.57 -6.10 1.01
N LYS A 114 -11.36 -6.22 0.42
CA LYS A 114 -10.32 -7.12 0.90
C LYS A 114 -9.80 -6.71 2.27
N ALA A 115 -9.58 -5.41 2.48
CA ALA A 115 -9.11 -4.87 3.75
C ALA A 115 -10.15 -5.07 4.85
N GLN A 116 -11.45 -4.91 4.55
CA GLN A 116 -12.52 -5.18 5.49
C GLN A 116 -12.57 -6.66 5.85
N ALA A 117 -12.57 -7.55 4.86
CA ALA A 117 -12.60 -9.00 5.09
C ALA A 117 -11.39 -9.48 5.90
N TRP A 118 -10.18 -8.97 5.59
CA TRP A 118 -8.98 -9.25 6.36
C TRP A 118 -9.12 -8.77 7.80
N SER A 119 -9.58 -7.52 8.01
CA SER A 119 -9.75 -6.96 9.34
C SER A 119 -10.69 -7.81 10.20
N GLU A 120 -11.82 -8.25 9.64
CA GLU A 120 -12.78 -9.10 10.35
C GLU A 120 -12.19 -10.46 10.71
N ALA A 121 -11.51 -11.10 9.76
CA ALA A 121 -10.94 -12.43 9.96
C ALA A 121 -9.77 -12.41 10.95
N VAL A 122 -8.86 -11.44 10.82
CA VAL A 122 -7.67 -11.36 11.65
C VAL A 122 -7.99 -10.97 13.10
N LEU A 123 -8.93 -10.03 13.31
CA LEU A 123 -9.30 -9.62 14.66
C LEU A 123 -9.99 -10.72 15.45
N ARG A 124 -10.78 -11.58 14.80
CA ARG A 124 -11.33 -12.79 15.44
C ARG A 124 -10.22 -13.72 15.91
N LYS A 125 -9.25 -14.03 15.04
CA LYS A 125 -8.10 -14.87 15.41
C LYS A 125 -7.24 -14.23 16.50
N MET A 126 -7.05 -12.91 16.47
CA MET A 126 -6.35 -12.18 17.52
C MET A 126 -7.05 -12.25 18.87
N SER A 127 -8.38 -12.26 18.90
CA SER A 127 -9.14 -12.39 20.16
C SER A 127 -9.08 -13.78 20.77
N GLU A 128 -8.70 -14.80 19.99
CA GLU A 128 -8.52 -16.19 20.44
C GLU A 128 -7.09 -16.45 20.99
N VAL A 129 -6.17 -15.52 20.81
CA VAL A 129 -4.82 -15.62 21.37
C VAL A 129 -4.91 -15.39 22.88
N GLU A 130 -4.52 -16.41 23.65
CA GLU A 130 -4.55 -16.35 25.12
C GLU A 130 -3.58 -15.28 25.63
N ASP A 131 -4.05 -14.47 26.57
CA ASP A 131 -3.19 -13.60 27.37
C ASP A 131 -2.74 -14.42 28.59
N ASP A 132 -1.42 -14.44 28.89
CA ASP A 132 -0.86 -15.09 30.09
C ASP A 132 -1.25 -14.30 31.37
N LEU A 133 -2.51 -13.91 31.47
CA LEU A 133 -3.03 -13.41 32.72
C LEU A 133 -3.32 -14.61 33.61
N ASN A 134 -2.63 -14.69 34.76
CA ASN A 134 -2.98 -15.60 35.84
C ASN A 134 -4.49 -15.62 36.00
N VAL A 135 -5.11 -16.73 35.66
CA VAL A 135 -6.53 -16.98 35.84
C VAL A 135 -6.79 -16.95 37.34
N ILE A 136 -7.26 -15.84 37.85
CA ILE A 136 -8.09 -15.90 39.05
C ILE A 136 -9.43 -16.46 38.54
N GLU A 137 -9.64 -17.72 38.76
CA GLU A 137 -10.91 -18.37 38.49
C GLU A 137 -12.01 -17.64 39.25
N THR A 138 -12.73 -16.77 38.54
CA THR A 138 -14.06 -16.37 38.95
C THR A 138 -15.05 -17.11 38.08
N ASP A 139 -15.70 -18.10 38.67
CA ASP A 139 -16.87 -18.78 38.13
C ASP A 139 -17.97 -17.75 37.82
N ASN A 140 -17.95 -17.18 36.63
CA ASN A 140 -19.08 -16.57 36.00
C ASN A 140 -18.81 -16.53 34.48
N LYS A 141 -19.22 -17.61 33.80
CA LYS A 141 -19.43 -17.55 32.36
C LYS A 141 -20.59 -16.59 32.09
N PRO A 142 -20.40 -15.46 31.42
CA PRO A 142 -21.52 -14.80 30.81
C PRO A 142 -21.97 -15.64 29.61
N GLU A 143 -23.16 -16.16 29.65
CA GLU A 143 -23.88 -16.63 28.46
C GLU A 143 -23.89 -15.44 27.46
N ILE A 144 -23.13 -15.58 26.39
CA ILE A 144 -23.23 -14.64 25.27
C ILE A 144 -24.54 -14.97 24.56
N ILE A 145 -25.60 -14.27 24.94
CA ILE A 145 -26.81 -14.20 24.14
C ILE A 145 -26.40 -13.43 22.88
N ILE A 146 -26.15 -14.17 21.80
CA ILE A 146 -26.07 -13.58 20.45
C ILE A 146 -27.49 -13.12 20.10
N GLN A 147 -27.85 -11.91 20.54
CA GLN A 147 -28.93 -11.22 19.87
C GLN A 147 -28.42 -10.92 18.47
N GLU A 148 -29.03 -11.58 17.50
CA GLU A 148 -28.92 -11.17 16.08
C GLU A 148 -29.17 -9.66 16.02
N ALA A 149 -28.08 -8.89 16.03
CA ALA A 149 -28.17 -7.48 15.70
C ALA A 149 -28.72 -7.44 14.28
N ASN A 150 -29.94 -6.97 14.14
CA ASN A 150 -30.52 -6.58 12.87
C ASN A 150 -29.49 -5.74 12.11
N LEU A 151 -28.71 -6.41 11.30
CA LEU A 151 -27.93 -5.78 10.27
C LEU A 151 -28.96 -5.10 9.38
N LEU A 152 -29.08 -3.78 9.55
CA LEU A 152 -29.72 -2.96 8.52
C LEU A 152 -29.12 -3.42 7.20
N PRO A 153 -29.95 -3.75 6.20
CA PRO A 153 -29.43 -4.20 4.93
C PRO A 153 -28.45 -3.15 4.46
N ILE A 154 -27.18 -3.55 4.39
CA ILE A 154 -26.17 -2.80 3.66
C ILE A 154 -26.79 -2.68 2.29
N LYS A 155 -27.25 -1.48 1.92
CA LYS A 155 -27.60 -1.21 0.55
C LYS A 155 -26.43 -1.68 -0.26
N GLU A 156 -26.60 -2.81 -0.95
CA GLU A 156 -25.69 -3.22 -1.99
C GLU A 156 -25.48 -1.97 -2.84
N LYS A 157 -24.32 -1.33 -2.68
CA LYS A 157 -23.85 -0.43 -3.70
C LYS A 157 -23.81 -1.33 -4.92
N LYS A 158 -24.79 -1.16 -5.80
CA LYS A 158 -24.75 -1.73 -7.14
C LYS A 158 -23.31 -1.53 -7.59
N SER A 159 -22.64 -2.63 -7.89
CA SER A 159 -21.34 -2.60 -8.53
C SER A 159 -21.48 -1.65 -9.71
N ASP A 160 -20.98 -0.44 -9.54
CA ASP A 160 -20.89 0.50 -10.63
C ASP A 160 -20.11 -0.27 -11.70
N LYS A 161 -20.72 -0.38 -12.85
CA LYS A 161 -20.15 -1.02 -14.04
C LYS A 161 -18.69 -0.59 -14.09
N LYS A 162 -17.73 -1.52 -14.02
CA LYS A 162 -16.31 -1.23 -14.19
C LYS A 162 -16.21 -0.23 -15.33
N GLY A 163 -15.75 0.97 -15.03
CA GLY A 163 -15.67 2.04 -16.01
C GLY A 163 -14.83 1.55 -17.20
N GLN A 164 -15.08 2.08 -18.36
CA GLN A 164 -14.29 1.80 -19.57
C GLN A 164 -12.80 2.07 -19.35
N TRP A 165 -12.46 2.94 -18.39
CA TRP A 165 -11.11 3.44 -18.12
C TRP A 165 -10.58 2.90 -16.79
N SER A 166 -9.28 2.62 -16.74
CA SER A 166 -8.59 2.09 -15.56
C SER A 166 -7.10 2.40 -15.65
N ALA A 167 -6.31 2.11 -14.61
CA ALA A 167 -4.85 2.24 -14.67
C ALA A 167 -4.22 1.45 -15.84
N LYS A 168 -4.81 0.28 -16.19
CA LYS A 168 -4.36 -0.54 -17.34
C LYS A 168 -4.92 -0.07 -18.69
N ASN A 169 -5.94 0.77 -18.68
CA ASN A 169 -6.56 1.35 -19.87
C ASN A 169 -6.93 2.80 -19.58
N PRO A 170 -5.96 3.71 -19.45
CA PRO A 170 -6.21 5.09 -19.10
C PRO A 170 -6.89 5.86 -20.23
N TYR A 171 -7.71 6.83 -19.86
CA TYR A 171 -8.25 7.78 -20.83
C TYR A 171 -7.14 8.75 -21.27
N ILE A 172 -6.92 8.85 -22.56
CA ILE A 172 -5.96 9.81 -23.11
C ILE A 172 -6.58 11.21 -23.06
N SER A 173 -6.22 11.97 -22.06
CA SER A 173 -6.71 13.31 -21.84
C SER A 173 -5.80 14.36 -22.46
N LYS A 174 -6.38 15.47 -22.87
CA LYS A 174 -5.66 16.64 -23.36
C LYS A 174 -5.43 17.64 -22.23
N LEU A 175 -4.20 18.05 -22.05
CA LEU A 175 -3.84 19.14 -21.15
C LEU A 175 -4.24 20.47 -21.80
N THR A 176 -5.24 21.15 -21.22
CA THR A 176 -5.77 22.42 -21.77
C THR A 176 -5.21 23.65 -21.11
N GLN A 177 -4.81 23.55 -19.82
CA GLN A 177 -4.17 24.63 -19.09
C GLN A 177 -3.03 24.10 -18.25
N ASN A 178 -1.92 24.82 -18.22
CA ASN A 178 -0.78 24.57 -17.37
C ASN A 178 -0.04 25.88 -17.13
N TYR A 179 -0.18 26.48 -15.94
CA TYR A 179 0.51 27.74 -15.60
C TYR A 179 0.86 27.77 -14.10
N ILE A 180 1.89 28.57 -13.80
CA ILE A 180 2.40 28.73 -12.44
C ILE A 180 1.46 29.62 -11.63
N LEU A 181 1.13 29.22 -10.41
CA LEU A 181 0.30 29.98 -9.46
C LEU A 181 1.13 30.88 -8.53
N ASN A 182 2.40 30.57 -8.35
CA ASN A 182 3.28 31.32 -7.46
C ASN A 182 3.70 32.65 -8.09
N GLY A 183 3.79 33.68 -7.25
CA GLY A 183 4.36 34.95 -7.63
C GLY A 183 5.89 34.92 -7.74
N GLU A 184 6.46 35.99 -8.30
CA GLU A 184 7.90 36.19 -8.44
C GLU A 184 8.61 36.12 -7.07
N GLY A 185 9.76 35.43 -7.00
CA GLY A 185 10.54 35.23 -5.78
C GLY A 185 10.11 34.07 -4.91
N SER A 186 9.08 33.30 -5.28
CA SER A 186 8.71 32.07 -4.57
C SER A 186 9.76 30.97 -4.78
N GLY A 187 10.19 30.33 -3.70
CA GLY A 187 11.04 29.14 -3.76
C GLY A 187 10.29 27.85 -4.12
N LYS A 188 8.96 27.92 -4.35
CA LYS A 188 8.11 26.80 -4.74
C LYS A 188 7.52 27.05 -6.13
N GLU A 189 7.26 25.98 -6.86
CA GLU A 189 6.56 26.01 -8.13
C GLU A 189 5.26 25.20 -8.00
N THR A 190 4.13 25.89 -7.82
CA THR A 190 2.80 25.28 -7.82
C THR A 190 2.12 25.59 -9.14
N ARG A 191 1.61 24.57 -9.83
CA ARG A 191 0.98 24.72 -11.15
C ARG A 191 -0.51 24.49 -11.10
N HIS A 192 -1.25 25.30 -11.84
CA HIS A 192 -2.63 25.02 -12.20
C HIS A 192 -2.64 24.15 -13.44
N ILE A 193 -3.29 23.00 -13.36
CA ILE A 193 -3.36 22.04 -14.45
C ILE A 193 -4.82 21.69 -14.71
N VAL A 194 -5.24 21.72 -15.98
CA VAL A 194 -6.61 21.36 -16.41
C VAL A 194 -6.54 20.29 -17.49
N PHE A 195 -7.12 19.14 -17.18
CA PHE A 195 -7.32 18.05 -18.12
C PHE A 195 -8.72 18.12 -18.75
N ASP A 196 -8.79 17.92 -20.05
CA ASP A 196 -10.06 17.79 -20.76
C ASP A 196 -10.57 16.34 -20.66
N LEU A 197 -11.68 16.12 -20.00
CA LEU A 197 -12.29 14.81 -19.89
C LEU A 197 -13.09 14.41 -21.13
N GLY A 198 -13.33 15.34 -22.05
CA GLY A 198 -13.98 15.09 -23.33
C GLY A 198 -15.25 14.24 -23.22
N ASP A 199 -15.30 13.18 -24.01
CA ASP A 199 -16.37 12.20 -24.05
C ASP A 199 -16.11 10.94 -23.21
N SER A 200 -15.11 11.00 -22.30
CA SER A 200 -14.70 9.86 -21.44
C SER A 200 -15.83 9.33 -20.57
N LYS A 201 -16.83 10.14 -20.23
CA LYS A 201 -17.87 9.87 -19.22
C LYS A 201 -17.31 9.60 -17.82
N LEU A 202 -16.07 10.07 -17.56
CA LEU A 202 -15.52 10.02 -16.23
C LEU A 202 -16.27 10.99 -15.31
N GLU A 203 -16.78 10.49 -14.23
CA GLU A 203 -17.40 11.25 -13.15
C GLU A 203 -16.54 11.17 -11.91
N TYR A 204 -16.42 12.24 -11.16
CA TYR A 204 -15.67 12.28 -9.91
C TYR A 204 -16.44 13.06 -8.84
N LYS A 205 -16.14 12.77 -7.58
CA LYS A 205 -16.71 13.43 -6.42
C LYS A 205 -15.58 14.04 -5.60
N ALA A 206 -15.91 14.99 -4.75
CA ALA A 206 -14.95 15.52 -3.79
C ALA A 206 -14.40 14.39 -2.91
N GLY A 207 -13.07 14.25 -2.85
CA GLY A 207 -12.37 13.20 -2.13
C GLY A 207 -11.95 11.99 -2.99
N ASP A 208 -12.35 11.94 -4.27
CA ASP A 208 -11.84 10.92 -5.18
C ASP A 208 -10.37 11.20 -5.53
N ALA A 209 -9.58 10.14 -5.71
CA ALA A 209 -8.21 10.24 -6.18
C ALA A 209 -8.16 10.23 -7.72
N LEU A 210 -7.28 11.04 -8.29
CA LEU A 210 -7.00 11.08 -9.72
C LEU A 210 -5.59 10.53 -9.98
N GLY A 211 -5.52 9.39 -10.66
CA GLY A 211 -4.27 8.88 -11.21
C GLY A 211 -3.95 9.57 -12.54
N VAL A 212 -2.73 10.03 -12.69
CA VAL A 212 -2.22 10.62 -13.95
C VAL A 212 -0.97 9.87 -14.36
N ILE A 213 -0.96 9.35 -15.58
CA ILE A 213 0.21 8.72 -16.19
C ILE A 213 0.86 9.75 -17.12
N PRO A 214 1.99 10.35 -16.73
CA PRO A 214 2.68 11.30 -17.58
C PRO A 214 3.44 10.58 -18.69
N ILE A 215 3.65 11.27 -19.80
CA ILE A 215 4.62 10.86 -20.82
C ILE A 215 5.92 11.61 -20.55
N CYS A 216 7.01 10.88 -20.43
CA CYS A 216 8.33 11.49 -20.23
C CYS A 216 8.74 12.33 -21.43
N PRO A 217 9.35 13.51 -21.21
CA PRO A 217 9.88 14.35 -22.30
C PRO A 217 10.83 13.55 -23.19
N PRO A 218 10.66 13.61 -24.53
CA PRO A 218 11.50 12.86 -25.46
C PRO A 218 13.00 13.11 -25.27
N GLU A 219 13.37 14.31 -24.88
CA GLU A 219 14.76 14.72 -24.66
C GLU A 219 15.41 13.92 -23.54
N ILE A 220 14.68 13.68 -22.44
CA ILE A 220 15.18 12.89 -21.30
C ILE A 220 15.30 11.42 -21.69
N VAL A 221 14.32 10.89 -22.42
CA VAL A 221 14.34 9.50 -22.90
C VAL A 221 15.49 9.28 -23.87
N ASP A 222 15.69 10.19 -24.83
CA ASP A 222 16.76 10.09 -25.83
C ASP A 222 18.16 10.24 -25.18
N GLU A 223 18.29 11.10 -24.17
CA GLU A 223 19.52 11.24 -23.39
C GLU A 223 19.84 9.94 -22.63
N LEU A 224 18.85 9.35 -21.95
CA LEU A 224 19.02 8.10 -21.21
C LEU A 224 19.39 6.94 -22.15
N LEU A 225 18.72 6.81 -23.29
CA LEU A 225 19.05 5.81 -24.31
C LEU A 225 20.50 5.98 -24.78
N SER A 226 20.93 7.22 -25.04
CA SER A 226 22.30 7.52 -25.47
C SER A 226 23.34 7.13 -24.42
N ILE A 227 23.09 7.47 -23.14
CA ILE A 227 23.98 7.13 -22.02
C ILE A 227 24.11 5.63 -21.86
N CYS A 228 22.98 4.91 -21.95
CA CYS A 228 22.95 3.45 -21.81
C CYS A 228 23.41 2.69 -23.06
N GLY A 229 23.61 3.37 -24.17
CA GLY A 229 24.06 2.77 -25.45
C GLY A 229 22.97 1.99 -26.19
N PHE A 230 21.69 2.28 -25.91
CA PHE A 230 20.55 1.69 -26.62
C PHE A 230 20.14 2.54 -27.82
N ASN A 231 19.61 1.88 -28.86
CA ASN A 231 19.11 2.58 -30.06
C ASN A 231 17.61 2.91 -29.96
N GLY A 232 16.92 2.43 -28.91
CA GLY A 232 15.51 2.68 -28.63
C GLY A 232 14.54 1.69 -29.28
N THR A 233 15.00 0.77 -30.11
CA THR A 233 14.18 -0.23 -30.81
C THR A 233 14.25 -1.61 -30.18
N GLU A 234 15.12 -1.81 -29.20
CA GLU A 234 15.26 -3.05 -28.46
C GLU A 234 13.94 -3.40 -27.76
N GLU A 235 13.54 -4.66 -27.88
CA GLU A 235 12.33 -5.14 -27.22
C GLU A 235 12.59 -5.42 -25.74
N VAL A 236 11.69 -4.95 -24.90
CA VAL A 236 11.67 -5.18 -23.45
C VAL A 236 10.31 -5.68 -23.03
N GLU A 237 10.30 -6.58 -22.05
CA GLU A 237 9.07 -7.06 -21.44
C GLU A 237 8.68 -6.12 -20.29
N THR A 238 7.43 -5.69 -20.26
CA THR A 238 6.85 -4.85 -19.21
C THR A 238 5.59 -5.51 -18.68
N ASN A 239 5.07 -5.03 -17.54
CA ASN A 239 3.78 -5.46 -16.98
C ASN A 239 2.58 -5.26 -17.93
N LEU A 240 2.73 -4.42 -18.95
CA LEU A 240 1.72 -4.18 -20.01
C LEU A 240 2.04 -4.91 -21.33
N GLY A 241 3.04 -5.81 -21.31
CA GLY A 241 3.48 -6.59 -22.46
C GLY A 241 4.78 -6.09 -23.11
N ILE A 242 5.20 -6.75 -24.19
CA ILE A 242 6.43 -6.43 -24.91
C ILE A 242 6.28 -5.13 -25.68
N CYS A 243 7.25 -4.24 -25.59
CA CYS A 243 7.33 -3.00 -26.36
C CYS A 243 8.78 -2.61 -26.59
N SER A 244 9.02 -1.54 -27.38
CA SER A 244 10.38 -1.01 -27.51
C SER A 244 10.85 -0.36 -26.21
N ILE A 245 12.16 -0.40 -25.94
CA ILE A 245 12.75 0.26 -24.77
C ILE A 245 12.43 1.77 -24.75
N LYS A 246 12.38 2.41 -25.92
CA LYS A 246 11.98 3.81 -26.02
C LYS A 246 10.55 4.03 -25.55
N GLU A 247 9.61 3.18 -25.92
CA GLU A 247 8.22 3.23 -25.45
C GLU A 247 8.12 2.96 -23.94
N ALA A 248 8.86 1.96 -23.46
CA ALA A 248 8.90 1.63 -22.05
C ALA A 248 9.37 2.81 -21.19
N LEU A 249 10.49 3.44 -21.56
CA LEU A 249 11.03 4.62 -20.88
C LEU A 249 10.15 5.87 -21.03
N SER A 250 9.37 5.94 -22.10
CA SER A 250 8.49 7.11 -22.33
C SER A 250 7.23 7.08 -21.47
N SER A 251 6.66 5.88 -21.18
CA SER A 251 5.30 5.82 -20.63
C SER A 251 5.02 4.64 -19.69
N ARG A 252 5.96 3.70 -19.50
CA ARG A 252 5.74 2.50 -18.70
C ARG A 252 6.64 2.39 -17.48
N TYR A 253 7.83 3.03 -17.53
CA TYR A 253 8.78 3.07 -16.43
C TYR A 253 8.88 4.46 -15.82
N GLU A 254 9.03 4.51 -14.51
CA GLU A 254 9.36 5.74 -13.81
C GLU A 254 10.87 5.98 -13.88
N ILE A 255 11.29 6.98 -14.67
CA ILE A 255 12.72 7.28 -14.90
C ILE A 255 13.21 8.51 -14.14
N HIS A 256 12.36 9.09 -13.28
CA HIS A 256 12.71 10.31 -12.53
C HIS A 256 13.40 10.03 -11.21
N ARG A 257 13.36 8.79 -10.75
CA ARG A 257 13.98 8.34 -9.49
C ARG A 257 14.95 7.20 -9.74
N VAL A 258 16.09 7.25 -9.07
CA VAL A 258 17.01 6.14 -8.97
C VAL A 258 16.84 5.55 -7.58
N SER A 259 16.39 4.29 -7.49
CA SER A 259 16.19 3.64 -6.19
C SER A 259 17.52 3.42 -5.47
N LYS A 260 17.52 3.47 -4.12
CA LYS A 260 18.71 3.14 -3.31
C LYS A 260 19.23 1.73 -3.64
N LYS A 261 18.33 0.80 -3.95
CA LYS A 261 18.68 -0.57 -4.36
C LYS A 261 19.50 -0.60 -5.66
N TRP A 262 19.16 0.26 -6.61
CA TRP A 262 19.91 0.43 -7.86
C TRP A 262 21.30 1.03 -7.61
N ILE A 263 21.38 2.05 -6.77
CA ILE A 263 22.65 2.69 -6.39
C ILE A 263 23.58 1.68 -5.70
N ASN A 264 23.03 0.80 -4.87
CA ASN A 264 23.80 -0.22 -4.15
C ASN A 264 24.24 -1.41 -5.04
N MET A 265 23.73 -1.51 -6.26
CA MET A 265 24.13 -2.52 -7.25
C MET A 265 25.29 -2.04 -8.16
N LEU A 266 25.57 -0.74 -8.15
CA LEU A 266 26.69 -0.12 -8.87
C LEU A 266 27.97 -0.11 -8.04
#